data_63366622b3dc71e1c0ce8f13478261d1
#
_entry.id   63366622b3dc71e1c0ce8f13478261d1
#
_cell.length_a   1.000
_cell.length_b   1.000
_cell.length_c   1.000
_cell.angle_alpha   90.00
_cell.angle_beta   90.00
_cell.angle_gamma   90.00
#
_symmetry.space_group_name_H-M   'P 1'
#
loop_
_entity.id
_entity.type
_entity.pdbx_description
1 polymer ?
#
loop_
_entity_poly.entity_id
_entity_poly.type
_entity_poly.pdbx_seq_one_letter_code
_entity_poly.pdbx_strand_id
1 'polypeptide(L)'
;MQVFKFGGASVKDADGVKNVAEVLKQFPDQKISVVISAMGKTTNSLERLTKAYFYKTENAEQILEEIKIYHFDICQKLFPSSSHSIFTELENTFVELYWAIEDEPTQGYDFEYDQIVSMGEIISTKIVSAYLNEIGLNNKWIDVRGLIQTDNSYREGKVDFELTESLIRRDLKKVLESINIVITQGFIGGTSENFTTTLGREGSDYTASILAYCLNAENVTIWKDVPGVLNADPKWFSHTKKIDQLSYHDAIELTYYGATVIHPKTIKPLQNKNIPLYVKSFLKPKEEGTVIKDGDKRLNIPSYIFKIDQVLISIQPKDFSFIAEDNLSDIFELFSKHGVKINLMQLSAISFSVCCDNDETKIQELVKELQTQFKVLYNSGLELMTVRYYTQDTIDTLTTNKVILLEQRSRFTVQMVMKNEIAE
;
A
#
# COMPACT_ATOMS: atom_id res chain seq x y z
N MET A 1 -6.34 23.72 6.14
CA MET A 1 -6.70 22.36 6.62
C MET A 1 -5.78 21.36 6.00
N GLN A 2 -5.30 20.38 6.78
CA GLN A 2 -4.33 19.38 6.35
C GLN A 2 -4.89 17.96 6.56
N VAL A 3 -4.35 16.99 5.85
CA VAL A 3 -4.65 15.58 6.08
C VAL A 3 -3.36 14.86 6.46
N PHE A 4 -3.36 14.20 7.61
CA PHE A 4 -2.25 13.39 8.08
C PHE A 4 -2.60 11.92 8.01
N LYS A 5 -1.62 11.09 7.62
CA LYS A 5 -1.80 9.64 7.66
C LYS A 5 -0.66 9.01 8.46
N PHE A 6 -1.04 8.17 9.40
CA PHE A 6 -0.12 7.34 10.17
C PHE A 6 -0.33 5.86 9.83
N GLY A 7 0.74 5.18 9.43
CA GLY A 7 0.72 3.75 9.11
C GLY A 7 0.79 2.86 10.35
N GLY A 8 0.60 1.55 10.19
CA GLY A 8 0.65 0.60 11.30
C GLY A 8 1.94 0.63 12.12
N ALA A 9 3.09 0.89 11.49
CA ALA A 9 4.37 1.05 12.18
C ALA A 9 4.40 2.25 13.14
N SER A 10 3.62 3.31 12.84
CA SER A 10 3.54 4.51 13.68
C SER A 10 2.71 4.31 14.94
N VAL A 11 1.85 3.30 14.97
CA VAL A 11 0.90 3.00 16.06
C VAL A 11 1.02 1.55 16.56
N LYS A 12 2.18 0.93 16.32
CA LYS A 12 2.40 -0.50 16.62
C LYS A 12 2.39 -0.86 18.10
N ASP A 13 2.56 0.10 18.98
CA ASP A 13 2.62 -0.06 20.43
C ASP A 13 2.23 1.25 21.14
N ALA A 14 2.18 1.24 22.45
CA ALA A 14 1.83 2.41 23.25
C ALA A 14 2.77 3.61 23.00
N ASP A 15 4.05 3.39 22.80
CA ASP A 15 5.01 4.45 22.55
C ASP A 15 4.81 5.07 21.17
N GLY A 16 4.43 4.27 20.16
CA GLY A 16 4.01 4.75 18.86
C GLY A 16 2.78 5.66 18.94
N VAL A 17 1.76 5.28 19.70
CA VAL A 17 0.57 6.11 19.92
C VAL A 17 0.93 7.43 20.63
N LYS A 18 1.78 7.39 21.66
CA LYS A 18 2.30 8.58 22.33
C LYS A 18 3.06 9.49 21.35
N ASN A 19 3.87 8.91 20.48
CA ASN A 19 4.60 9.67 19.47
C ASN A 19 3.67 10.34 18.45
N VAL A 20 2.58 9.68 18.03
CA VAL A 20 1.54 10.33 17.19
C VAL A 20 1.00 11.58 17.88
N ALA A 21 0.72 11.50 19.18
CA ALA A 21 0.29 12.68 19.96
C ALA A 21 1.34 13.80 19.95
N GLU A 22 2.62 13.46 20.13
CA GLU A 22 3.71 14.46 20.12
C GLU A 22 3.87 15.10 18.72
N VAL A 23 3.64 14.36 17.65
CA VAL A 23 3.58 14.93 16.29
C VAL A 23 2.41 15.91 16.17
N LEU A 24 1.21 15.52 16.59
CA LEU A 24 0.01 16.38 16.50
C LEU A 24 0.11 17.65 17.33
N LYS A 25 0.75 17.60 18.50
CA LYS A 25 1.01 18.78 19.36
C LYS A 25 1.84 19.87 18.67
N GLN A 26 2.58 19.55 17.61
CA GLN A 26 3.34 20.54 16.84
C GLN A 26 2.45 21.41 15.94
N PHE A 27 1.15 21.08 15.81
CA PHE A 27 0.19 21.75 14.95
C PHE A 27 -1.06 22.23 15.73
N PRO A 28 -0.92 23.00 16.81
CA PRO A 28 -2.02 23.25 17.77
C PRO A 28 -3.23 23.99 17.18
N ASP A 29 -3.00 24.87 16.20
CA ASP A 29 -4.05 25.71 15.60
C ASP A 29 -4.51 25.21 14.21
N GLN A 30 -4.03 24.04 13.80
CA GLN A 30 -4.35 23.49 12.47
C GLN A 30 -5.59 22.60 12.54
N LYS A 31 -6.44 22.71 11.51
CA LYS A 31 -7.49 21.74 11.26
C LYS A 31 -6.93 20.54 10.54
N ILE A 32 -6.96 19.39 11.18
CA ILE A 32 -6.32 18.17 10.71
C ILE A 32 -7.32 17.01 10.69
N SER A 33 -7.47 16.38 9.52
CA SER A 33 -8.08 15.05 9.42
C SER A 33 -6.97 14.02 9.49
N VAL A 34 -7.01 13.15 10.49
CA VAL A 34 -5.99 12.14 10.76
C VAL A 34 -6.50 10.77 10.37
N VAL A 35 -5.84 10.16 9.40
CA VAL A 35 -6.11 8.79 8.91
C VAL A 35 -5.12 7.83 9.57
N ILE A 36 -5.64 6.78 10.22
CA ILE A 36 -4.81 5.80 10.92
C ILE A 36 -5.09 4.41 10.40
N SER A 37 -4.02 3.64 10.17
CA SER A 37 -4.09 2.22 9.81
C SER A 37 -4.24 1.33 11.04
N ALA A 38 -4.51 0.05 10.83
CA ALA A 38 -4.43 -0.97 11.87
C ALA A 38 -3.07 -0.96 12.57
N MET A 39 -3.02 -1.32 13.86
CA MET A 39 -1.81 -1.30 14.68
C MET A 39 -0.84 -2.41 14.28
N GLY A 40 0.43 -2.06 14.07
CA GLY A 40 1.51 -3.01 13.83
C GLY A 40 1.24 -3.95 12.65
N LYS A 41 1.09 -5.25 12.94
CA LYS A 41 0.79 -6.31 11.96
C LYS A 41 -0.65 -6.86 12.09
N THR A 42 -1.54 -6.12 12.71
CA THR A 42 -2.93 -6.56 12.95
C THR A 42 -3.65 -6.97 11.67
N THR A 43 -3.45 -6.25 10.55
CA THR A 43 -4.00 -6.63 9.25
C THR A 43 -3.62 -8.06 8.86
N ASN A 44 -2.33 -8.44 9.01
CA ASN A 44 -1.86 -9.80 8.70
C ASN A 44 -2.49 -10.84 9.66
N SER A 45 -2.66 -10.48 10.94
CA SER A 45 -3.28 -11.37 11.93
C SER A 45 -4.77 -11.58 11.64
N LEU A 46 -5.48 -10.53 11.23
CA LEU A 46 -6.88 -10.61 10.79
C LEU A 46 -7.03 -11.35 9.46
N GLU A 47 -6.08 -11.23 8.53
CA GLU A 47 -6.04 -12.08 7.33
C GLU A 47 -5.86 -13.57 7.68
N ARG A 48 -4.99 -13.88 8.65
CA ARG A 48 -4.83 -15.24 9.17
C ARG A 48 -6.13 -15.73 9.84
N LEU A 49 -6.78 -14.88 10.61
CA LEU A 49 -8.09 -15.14 11.20
C LEU A 49 -9.14 -15.47 10.14
N THR A 50 -9.25 -14.64 9.09
CA THR A 50 -10.22 -14.85 8.01
C THR A 50 -9.96 -16.17 7.27
N LYS A 51 -8.70 -16.52 7.00
CA LYS A 51 -8.33 -17.81 6.38
C LYS A 51 -8.68 -18.99 7.30
N ALA A 52 -8.36 -18.87 8.59
CA ALA A 52 -8.68 -19.89 9.58
C ALA A 52 -10.19 -20.12 9.70
N TYR A 53 -10.96 -19.04 9.74
CA TYR A 53 -12.42 -19.06 9.77
C TYR A 53 -13.02 -19.69 8.51
N PHE A 54 -12.63 -19.18 7.33
CA PHE A 54 -13.26 -19.56 6.06
C PHE A 54 -12.87 -20.97 5.59
N TYR A 55 -11.57 -21.31 5.69
CA TYR A 55 -11.04 -22.59 5.20
C TYR A 55 -10.83 -23.63 6.30
N LYS A 56 -11.13 -23.31 7.56
CA LYS A 56 -10.96 -24.20 8.74
C LYS A 56 -9.52 -24.73 8.88
N THR A 57 -8.53 -23.87 8.58
CA THR A 57 -7.12 -24.25 8.58
C THR A 57 -6.48 -24.22 9.96
N GLU A 58 -6.99 -23.39 10.86
CA GLU A 58 -6.50 -23.17 12.21
C GLU A 58 -7.69 -22.85 13.16
N ASN A 59 -7.41 -22.74 14.46
CA ASN A 59 -8.42 -22.32 15.43
C ASN A 59 -8.63 -20.78 15.35
N ALA A 60 -9.75 -20.35 14.79
CA ALA A 60 -10.07 -18.94 14.61
C ALA A 60 -10.24 -18.19 15.93
N GLU A 61 -10.88 -18.80 16.94
CA GLU A 61 -11.07 -18.17 18.25
C GLU A 61 -9.74 -17.89 18.95
N GLN A 62 -8.78 -18.83 18.85
CA GLN A 62 -7.45 -18.64 19.42
C GLN A 62 -6.71 -17.46 18.76
N ILE A 63 -6.79 -17.34 17.43
CA ILE A 63 -6.17 -16.22 16.70
C ILE A 63 -6.83 -14.91 17.11
N LEU A 64 -8.15 -14.89 17.25
CA LEU A 64 -8.87 -13.69 17.69
C LEU A 64 -8.47 -13.28 19.11
N GLU A 65 -8.29 -14.23 20.01
CA GLU A 65 -7.83 -13.94 21.38
C GLU A 65 -6.38 -13.38 21.39
N GLU A 66 -5.49 -13.89 20.55
CA GLU A 66 -4.13 -13.32 20.37
C GLU A 66 -4.20 -11.85 19.94
N ILE A 67 -5.09 -11.53 18.99
CA ILE A 67 -5.30 -10.16 18.50
C ILE A 67 -5.89 -9.27 19.63
N LYS A 68 -6.85 -9.78 20.40
CA LYS A 68 -7.45 -9.08 21.53
C LYS A 68 -6.40 -8.75 22.58
N ILE A 69 -5.66 -9.73 23.05
CA ILE A 69 -4.59 -9.55 24.05
C ILE A 69 -3.62 -8.46 23.60
N TYR A 70 -3.15 -8.48 22.35
CA TYR A 70 -2.22 -7.47 21.84
C TYR A 70 -2.77 -6.03 21.97
N HIS A 71 -4.03 -5.80 21.65
CA HIS A 71 -4.62 -4.46 21.73
C HIS A 71 -4.91 -4.04 23.17
N PHE A 72 -5.34 -4.97 24.03
CA PHE A 72 -5.54 -4.70 25.44
C PHE A 72 -4.24 -4.38 26.17
N ASP A 73 -3.13 -5.07 25.84
CA ASP A 73 -1.79 -4.75 26.36
C ASP A 73 -1.33 -3.32 26.00
N ILE A 74 -1.67 -2.86 24.79
CA ILE A 74 -1.40 -1.47 24.40
C ILE A 74 -2.24 -0.51 25.23
N CYS A 75 -3.55 -0.80 25.40
CA CYS A 75 -4.42 0.05 26.20
C CYS A 75 -3.99 0.11 27.67
N GLN A 76 -3.59 -1.00 28.29
CA GLN A 76 -3.09 -1.01 29.66
C GLN A 76 -1.87 -0.11 29.87
N LYS A 77 -1.02 0.04 28.84
CA LYS A 77 0.15 0.94 28.87
C LYS A 77 -0.19 2.40 28.57
N LEU A 78 -1.32 2.67 27.93
CA LEU A 78 -1.78 4.01 27.58
C LEU A 78 -2.67 4.62 28.64
N PHE A 79 -3.52 3.82 29.27
CA PHE A 79 -4.54 4.26 30.20
C PHE A 79 -4.25 3.76 31.62
N PRO A 80 -3.99 4.67 32.60
CA PRO A 80 -3.66 4.27 33.96
C PRO A 80 -4.78 3.54 34.70
N SER A 81 -6.06 3.86 34.36
CA SER A 81 -7.23 3.27 34.97
C SER A 81 -7.84 2.18 34.09
N SER A 82 -7.97 0.98 34.62
CA SER A 82 -8.70 -0.13 33.98
C SER A 82 -10.22 0.13 33.84
N SER A 83 -10.75 1.16 34.50
CA SER A 83 -12.14 1.60 34.37
C SER A 83 -12.37 2.60 33.23
N HIS A 84 -11.34 2.95 32.46
CA HIS A 84 -11.49 3.84 31.31
C HIS A 84 -12.45 3.22 30.29
N SER A 85 -13.36 4.04 29.72
CA SER A 85 -14.41 3.59 28.81
C SER A 85 -13.92 2.82 27.59
N ILE A 86 -12.66 3.07 27.17
CA ILE A 86 -12.06 2.39 26.01
C ILE A 86 -12.03 0.87 26.18
N PHE A 87 -11.83 0.35 27.40
CA PHE A 87 -11.81 -1.10 27.64
C PHE A 87 -13.16 -1.74 27.32
N THR A 88 -14.25 -1.11 27.75
CA THR A 88 -15.61 -1.55 27.41
C THR A 88 -15.91 -1.42 25.92
N GLU A 89 -15.46 -0.32 25.30
CA GLU A 89 -15.65 -0.08 23.86
C GLU A 89 -14.92 -1.11 23.01
N LEU A 90 -13.69 -1.47 23.39
CA LEU A 90 -12.94 -2.53 22.73
C LEU A 90 -13.55 -3.91 22.94
N GLU A 91 -14.01 -4.23 24.19
CA GLU A 91 -14.71 -5.49 24.44
C GLU A 91 -15.91 -5.64 23.50
N ASN A 92 -16.74 -4.60 23.37
CA ASN A 92 -17.87 -4.63 22.45
C ASN A 92 -17.42 -4.84 20.98
N THR A 93 -16.32 -4.20 20.57
CA THR A 93 -15.78 -4.35 19.22
C THR A 93 -15.25 -5.76 18.96
N PHE A 94 -14.63 -6.40 19.97
CA PHE A 94 -14.19 -7.80 19.85
C PHE A 94 -15.38 -8.78 19.89
N VAL A 95 -16.45 -8.46 20.61
CA VAL A 95 -17.70 -9.27 20.57
C VAL A 95 -18.29 -9.27 19.15
N GLU A 96 -18.28 -8.14 18.43
CA GLU A 96 -18.69 -8.12 17.01
C GLU A 96 -17.84 -9.06 16.14
N LEU A 97 -16.52 -9.13 16.40
CA LEU A 97 -15.63 -10.07 15.71
C LEU A 97 -15.90 -11.54 16.10
N TYR A 98 -16.20 -11.82 17.37
CA TYR A 98 -16.59 -13.17 17.78
C TYR A 98 -17.86 -13.61 17.06
N TRP A 99 -18.88 -12.76 16.98
CA TRP A 99 -20.12 -13.07 16.24
C TRP A 99 -19.85 -13.28 14.74
N ALA A 100 -18.93 -12.50 14.15
CA ALA A 100 -18.60 -12.64 12.73
C ALA A 100 -17.96 -13.99 12.39
N ILE A 101 -17.35 -14.70 13.36
CA ILE A 101 -16.68 -15.99 13.15
C ILE A 101 -17.38 -17.17 13.83
N GLU A 102 -18.50 -16.94 14.55
CA GLU A 102 -19.24 -17.96 15.28
C GLU A 102 -19.99 -18.90 14.32
N ASP A 103 -20.66 -18.31 13.34
CA ASP A 103 -21.42 -19.06 12.34
C ASP A 103 -20.55 -19.44 11.12
N GLU A 104 -21.05 -20.37 10.31
CA GLU A 104 -20.40 -20.71 9.03
C GLU A 104 -20.47 -19.53 8.05
N PRO A 105 -19.43 -19.32 7.23
CA PRO A 105 -19.45 -18.23 6.25
C PRO A 105 -20.60 -18.38 5.27
N THR A 106 -21.37 -17.32 5.10
CA THR A 106 -22.56 -17.30 4.22
C THR A 106 -22.29 -16.66 2.87
N GLN A 107 -21.18 -15.95 2.74
CA GLN A 107 -20.77 -15.22 1.55
C GLN A 107 -19.40 -15.72 1.03
N GLY A 108 -18.94 -15.15 -0.09
CA GLY A 108 -17.61 -15.48 -0.63
C GLY A 108 -16.46 -14.96 0.23
N TYR A 109 -15.28 -15.56 0.09
CA TYR A 109 -14.09 -15.21 0.88
C TYR A 109 -13.77 -13.72 0.89
N ASP A 110 -13.89 -13.03 -0.23
CA ASP A 110 -13.56 -11.61 -0.35
C ASP A 110 -14.52 -10.71 0.45
N PHE A 111 -15.79 -11.10 0.56
CA PHE A 111 -16.76 -10.45 1.44
C PHE A 111 -16.37 -10.62 2.90
N GLU A 112 -16.17 -11.86 3.35
CA GLU A 112 -15.81 -12.18 4.74
C GLU A 112 -14.47 -11.50 5.13
N TYR A 113 -13.53 -11.47 4.19
CA TYR A 113 -12.27 -10.74 4.36
C TYR A 113 -12.52 -9.28 4.72
N ASP A 114 -13.35 -8.58 3.98
CA ASP A 114 -13.58 -7.15 4.19
C ASP A 114 -14.31 -6.88 5.52
N GLN A 115 -15.26 -7.74 5.93
CA GLN A 115 -15.95 -7.59 7.21
C GLN A 115 -14.97 -7.78 8.40
N ILE A 116 -14.08 -8.77 8.32
CA ILE A 116 -13.17 -9.13 9.43
C ILE A 116 -11.93 -8.22 9.44
N VAL A 117 -11.24 -8.06 8.30
CA VAL A 117 -9.95 -7.34 8.26
C VAL A 117 -10.11 -5.85 8.55
N SER A 118 -11.22 -5.25 8.15
CA SER A 118 -11.54 -3.84 8.42
C SER A 118 -11.56 -3.47 9.90
N MET A 119 -11.83 -4.44 10.78
CA MET A 119 -11.91 -4.20 12.22
C MET A 119 -10.58 -3.78 12.84
N GLY A 120 -9.45 -4.08 12.18
CA GLY A 120 -8.14 -3.62 12.60
C GLY A 120 -8.01 -2.09 12.63
N GLU A 121 -8.53 -1.42 11.63
CA GLU A 121 -8.57 0.03 11.54
C GLU A 121 -9.57 0.64 12.54
N ILE A 122 -10.71 0.00 12.73
CA ILE A 122 -11.72 0.42 13.72
C ILE A 122 -11.12 0.40 15.14
N ILE A 123 -10.51 -0.72 15.53
CA ILE A 123 -9.88 -0.90 16.85
C ILE A 123 -8.76 0.13 17.05
N SER A 124 -7.86 0.24 16.08
CA SER A 124 -6.72 1.16 16.13
C SER A 124 -7.15 2.60 16.32
N THR A 125 -8.11 3.07 15.54
CA THR A 125 -8.56 4.48 15.59
C THR A 125 -9.33 4.81 16.86
N LYS A 126 -10.09 3.87 17.43
CA LYS A 126 -10.75 4.03 18.73
C LYS A 126 -9.71 4.22 19.84
N ILE A 127 -8.67 3.38 19.89
CA ILE A 127 -7.59 3.48 20.89
C ILE A 127 -6.87 4.83 20.78
N VAL A 128 -6.48 5.22 19.55
CA VAL A 128 -5.75 6.48 19.36
C VAL A 128 -6.61 7.68 19.71
N SER A 129 -7.86 7.72 19.26
CA SER A 129 -8.80 8.80 19.57
C SER A 129 -9.03 8.95 21.09
N ALA A 130 -9.26 7.84 21.78
CA ALA A 130 -9.42 7.84 23.23
C ALA A 130 -8.18 8.36 23.96
N TYR A 131 -6.99 7.90 23.55
CA TYR A 131 -5.74 8.36 24.16
C TYR A 131 -5.49 9.86 23.93
N LEU A 132 -5.72 10.37 22.73
CA LEU A 132 -5.59 11.78 22.45
C LEU A 132 -6.52 12.64 23.33
N ASN A 133 -7.76 12.21 23.52
CA ASN A 133 -8.71 12.89 24.41
C ASN A 133 -8.26 12.82 25.88
N GLU A 134 -7.75 11.66 26.34
CA GLU A 134 -7.23 11.49 27.72
C GLU A 134 -6.12 12.48 28.04
N ILE A 135 -5.24 12.78 27.08
CA ILE A 135 -4.15 13.74 27.29
C ILE A 135 -4.51 15.18 26.93
N GLY A 136 -5.80 15.48 26.69
CA GLY A 136 -6.31 16.83 26.41
C GLY A 136 -6.15 17.31 24.96
N LEU A 137 -5.76 16.44 24.03
CA LEU A 137 -5.81 16.71 22.60
C LEU A 137 -7.21 16.39 22.06
N ASN A 138 -8.14 17.34 22.27
CA ASN A 138 -9.53 17.19 21.90
C ASN A 138 -9.69 16.80 20.42
N ASN A 139 -10.32 15.67 20.17
CA ASN A 139 -10.57 15.16 18.84
C ASN A 139 -11.94 14.49 18.74
N LYS A 140 -12.43 14.31 17.53
CA LYS A 140 -13.63 13.58 17.21
C LYS A 140 -13.29 12.35 16.37
N TRP A 141 -13.66 11.17 16.85
CA TRP A 141 -13.64 9.95 16.06
C TRP A 141 -14.85 9.91 15.13
N ILE A 142 -14.62 9.57 13.85
CA ILE A 142 -15.64 9.42 12.81
C ILE A 142 -15.41 8.10 12.08
N ASP A 143 -16.46 7.32 11.90
CA ASP A 143 -16.43 6.12 11.09
C ASP A 143 -16.40 6.49 9.60
N VAL A 144 -15.32 6.11 8.91
CA VAL A 144 -15.10 6.44 7.50
C VAL A 144 -16.06 5.71 6.57
N ARG A 145 -16.65 4.59 7.00
CA ARG A 145 -17.59 3.80 6.21
C ARG A 145 -18.86 4.58 5.86
N GLY A 146 -19.26 5.50 6.74
CA GLY A 146 -20.34 6.46 6.46
C GLY A 146 -19.96 7.60 5.51
N LEU A 147 -18.69 7.75 5.18
CA LEU A 147 -18.15 8.86 4.36
C LEU A 147 -17.64 8.40 3.02
N ILE A 148 -16.85 7.33 2.96
CA ILE A 148 -16.29 6.77 1.72
C ILE A 148 -17.22 5.67 1.25
N GLN A 149 -17.91 5.96 0.15
CA GLN A 149 -18.85 5.01 -0.46
C GLN A 149 -18.21 4.28 -1.62
N THR A 150 -18.45 2.99 -1.69
CA THR A 150 -17.87 2.10 -2.71
C THR A 150 -18.94 1.22 -3.35
N ASP A 151 -18.60 0.60 -4.47
CA ASP A 151 -19.33 -0.54 -4.99
C ASP A 151 -19.07 -1.81 -4.15
N ASN A 152 -19.69 -2.92 -4.52
CA ASN A 152 -19.54 -4.22 -3.87
C ASN A 152 -18.33 -5.03 -4.41
N SER A 153 -17.30 -4.36 -4.94
CA SER A 153 -16.02 -5.01 -5.31
C SER A 153 -15.18 -5.19 -4.04
N TYR A 154 -15.43 -6.27 -3.32
CA TYR A 154 -14.71 -6.56 -2.07
C TYR A 154 -13.20 -6.70 -2.33
N ARG A 155 -12.37 -6.35 -1.33
CA ARG A 155 -10.91 -6.22 -1.32
C ARG A 155 -10.33 -5.10 -2.18
N GLU A 156 -11.06 -4.60 -3.17
CA GLU A 156 -10.67 -3.48 -4.04
C GLU A 156 -11.87 -2.58 -4.36
N GLY A 157 -12.65 -2.19 -3.34
CA GLY A 157 -13.83 -1.35 -3.46
C GLY A 157 -13.56 -0.10 -4.32
N LYS A 158 -14.38 0.08 -5.35
CA LYS A 158 -14.27 1.25 -6.23
C LYS A 158 -15.06 2.40 -5.63
N VAL A 159 -14.34 3.47 -5.35
CA VAL A 159 -14.91 4.64 -4.68
C VAL A 159 -15.83 5.41 -5.64
N ASP A 160 -17.07 5.64 -5.20
CA ASP A 160 -17.96 6.65 -5.77
C ASP A 160 -17.52 8.03 -5.27
N PHE A 161 -16.74 8.72 -6.09
CA PHE A 161 -16.17 10.02 -5.73
C PHE A 161 -17.23 11.12 -5.57
N GLU A 162 -18.31 11.09 -6.33
CA GLU A 162 -19.35 12.11 -6.27
C GLU A 162 -20.13 12.03 -4.95
N LEU A 163 -20.59 10.83 -4.60
CA LEU A 163 -21.28 10.59 -3.34
C LEU A 163 -20.35 10.81 -2.15
N THR A 164 -19.13 10.27 -2.20
CA THR A 164 -18.10 10.44 -1.16
C THR A 164 -17.79 11.91 -0.91
N GLU A 165 -17.59 12.72 -1.96
CA GLU A 165 -17.31 14.15 -1.81
C GLU A 165 -18.51 14.89 -1.15
N SER A 166 -19.73 14.53 -1.53
CA SER A 166 -20.95 15.08 -0.93
C SER A 166 -21.03 14.78 0.56
N LEU A 167 -20.81 13.52 0.96
CA LEU A 167 -20.86 13.07 2.36
C LEU A 167 -19.74 13.72 3.21
N ILE A 168 -18.53 13.73 2.71
CA ILE A 168 -17.38 14.32 3.42
C ILE A 168 -17.58 15.82 3.63
N ARG A 169 -18.13 16.55 2.63
CA ARG A 169 -18.42 17.97 2.75
C ARG A 169 -19.56 18.24 3.74
N ARG A 170 -20.58 17.40 3.75
CA ARG A 170 -21.73 17.54 4.65
C ARG A 170 -21.38 17.27 6.10
N ASP A 171 -20.65 16.18 6.36
CA ASP A 171 -20.46 15.62 7.69
C ASP A 171 -19.07 15.93 8.28
N LEU A 172 -17.99 15.55 7.59
CA LEU A 172 -16.64 15.72 8.11
C LEU A 172 -16.20 17.19 8.15
N LYS A 173 -16.48 17.95 7.09
CA LYS A 173 -16.13 19.37 7.04
C LYS A 173 -16.86 20.15 8.13
N LYS A 174 -18.14 19.86 8.37
CA LYS A 174 -18.92 20.48 9.44
C LYS A 174 -18.35 20.21 10.84
N VAL A 175 -17.89 18.99 11.09
CA VAL A 175 -17.22 18.65 12.36
C VAL A 175 -15.92 19.44 12.51
N LEU A 176 -15.12 19.56 11.45
CA LEU A 176 -13.88 20.34 11.46
C LEU A 176 -14.09 21.86 11.62
N GLU A 177 -15.32 22.39 11.52
CA GLU A 177 -15.64 23.76 11.89
C GLU A 177 -15.59 23.99 13.40
N SER A 178 -15.95 22.96 14.18
CA SER A 178 -16.06 23.03 15.65
C SER A 178 -14.89 22.40 16.41
N ILE A 179 -14.10 21.55 15.77
CA ILE A 179 -12.97 20.86 16.39
C ILE A 179 -11.76 20.83 15.44
N ASN A 180 -10.55 20.88 15.99
CA ASN A 180 -9.33 20.94 15.17
C ASN A 180 -8.86 19.59 14.67
N ILE A 181 -9.13 18.51 15.39
CA ILE A 181 -8.63 17.17 15.04
C ILE A 181 -9.79 16.20 14.87
N VAL A 182 -9.84 15.53 13.73
CA VAL A 182 -10.72 14.38 13.48
C VAL A 182 -9.87 13.14 13.24
N ILE A 183 -10.21 12.05 13.92
CA ILE A 183 -9.57 10.73 13.74
C ILE A 183 -10.51 9.83 12.95
N THR A 184 -9.99 9.19 11.92
CA THR A 184 -10.76 8.26 11.09
C THR A 184 -9.89 7.11 10.58
N GLN A 185 -10.54 6.04 10.12
CA GLN A 185 -9.89 4.85 9.60
C GLN A 185 -9.29 5.12 8.21
N GLY A 186 -8.17 4.48 7.93
CA GLY A 186 -7.71 4.29 6.56
C GLY A 186 -8.24 2.99 5.97
N PHE A 187 -7.96 2.72 4.70
CA PHE A 187 -8.12 1.43 4.04
C PHE A 187 -9.55 0.96 3.79
N ILE A 188 -10.56 1.44 4.51
CA ILE A 188 -11.93 0.93 4.47
C ILE A 188 -12.92 1.96 3.91
N GLY A 189 -14.02 1.45 3.38
CA GLY A 189 -15.20 2.18 2.94
C GLY A 189 -16.47 1.40 3.26
N GLY A 190 -17.61 1.92 2.87
CA GLY A 190 -18.91 1.27 3.03
C GLY A 190 -19.68 1.21 1.73
N THR A 191 -20.57 0.21 1.61
CA THR A 191 -21.51 0.09 0.50
C THR A 191 -22.87 0.71 0.88
N SER A 192 -23.74 0.90 -0.11
CA SER A 192 -25.11 1.36 0.09
C SER A 192 -25.96 0.41 0.95
N GLU A 193 -25.54 -0.85 1.05
CA GLU A 193 -26.19 -1.88 1.88
C GLU A 193 -25.59 -1.98 3.30
N ASN A 194 -24.72 -1.04 3.67
CA ASN A 194 -24.00 -1.01 4.97
C ASN A 194 -23.00 -2.14 5.17
N PHE A 195 -22.50 -2.77 4.11
CA PHE A 195 -21.38 -3.67 4.22
C PHE A 195 -20.06 -2.88 4.16
N THR A 196 -19.04 -3.41 4.84
CA THR A 196 -17.71 -2.85 4.79
C THR A 196 -16.97 -3.34 3.54
N THR A 197 -16.20 -2.46 2.92
CA THR A 197 -15.26 -2.80 1.84
C THR A 197 -13.85 -2.35 2.20
N THR A 198 -12.84 -2.99 1.62
CA THR A 198 -11.47 -2.52 1.70
C THR A 198 -11.03 -1.92 0.36
N LEU A 199 -10.11 -0.95 0.41
CA LEU A 199 -9.67 -0.19 -0.77
C LEU A 199 -8.42 -0.79 -1.45
N GLY A 200 -8.02 -1.98 -1.05
CA GLY A 200 -6.88 -2.69 -1.60
C GLY A 200 -5.53 -2.16 -1.12
N ARG A 201 -4.48 -2.50 -1.85
CA ARG A 201 -3.09 -2.19 -1.49
C ARG A 201 -2.88 -0.70 -1.23
N GLU A 202 -2.19 -0.39 -0.10
CA GLU A 202 -1.93 0.98 0.38
C GLU A 202 -3.21 1.83 0.56
N GLY A 203 -4.34 1.16 0.85
CA GLY A 203 -5.66 1.78 0.97
C GLY A 203 -5.73 2.91 1.99
N SER A 204 -4.93 2.88 3.06
CA SER A 204 -4.92 4.00 4.03
C SER A 204 -4.27 5.27 3.48
N ASP A 205 -3.24 5.16 2.64
CA ASP A 205 -2.66 6.30 1.93
C ASP A 205 -3.67 6.84 0.89
N TYR A 206 -4.42 5.93 0.25
CA TYR A 206 -5.50 6.30 -0.66
C TYR A 206 -6.67 6.99 0.06
N THR A 207 -7.08 6.52 1.24
CA THR A 207 -8.07 7.21 2.09
C THR A 207 -7.64 8.65 2.38
N ALA A 208 -6.37 8.87 2.75
CA ALA A 208 -5.86 10.21 3.02
C ALA A 208 -5.96 11.12 1.79
N SER A 209 -5.68 10.59 0.60
CA SER A 209 -5.81 11.38 -0.64
C SER A 209 -7.26 11.65 -1.03
N ILE A 210 -8.20 10.71 -0.80
CA ILE A 210 -9.63 10.93 -1.01
C ILE A 210 -10.13 12.06 -0.10
N LEU A 211 -9.81 11.99 1.19
CA LEU A 211 -10.19 13.04 2.15
C LEU A 211 -9.61 14.39 1.74
N ALA A 212 -8.34 14.45 1.36
CA ALA A 212 -7.70 15.68 0.92
C ALA A 212 -8.37 16.26 -0.34
N TYR A 213 -8.67 15.41 -1.30
CA TYR A 213 -9.40 15.80 -2.51
C TYR A 213 -10.77 16.39 -2.18
N CYS A 214 -11.59 15.68 -1.38
CA CYS A 214 -12.96 16.09 -1.05
C CYS A 214 -13.01 17.36 -0.19
N LEU A 215 -12.03 17.53 0.71
CA LEU A 215 -11.92 18.67 1.61
C LEU A 215 -11.20 19.87 1.01
N ASN A 216 -10.63 19.77 -0.20
CA ASN A 216 -9.71 20.74 -0.79
C ASN A 216 -8.59 21.10 0.21
N ALA A 217 -7.92 20.09 0.72
CA ALA A 217 -6.86 20.27 1.72
C ALA A 217 -5.65 21.02 1.12
N GLU A 218 -4.93 21.73 1.98
CA GLU A 218 -3.69 22.44 1.60
C GLU A 218 -2.58 21.45 1.26
N ASN A 219 -2.53 20.32 1.95
CA ASN A 219 -1.58 19.24 1.72
C ASN A 219 -2.01 17.94 2.39
N VAL A 220 -1.32 16.86 2.01
CA VAL A 220 -1.34 15.57 2.70
C VAL A 220 0.06 15.29 3.25
N THR A 221 0.16 14.81 4.48
CA THR A 221 1.41 14.30 5.03
C THR A 221 1.26 12.82 5.40
N ILE A 222 2.04 11.97 4.75
CA ILE A 222 2.17 10.56 5.12
C ILE A 222 3.38 10.41 6.02
N TRP A 223 3.13 10.06 7.26
CA TRP A 223 4.14 9.85 8.29
C TRP A 223 4.65 8.41 8.24
N LYS A 224 5.94 8.25 7.96
CA LYS A 224 6.65 6.96 7.87
C LYS A 224 7.82 6.89 8.85
N ASP A 225 8.47 5.74 8.95
CA ASP A 225 9.69 5.52 9.74
C ASP A 225 10.99 5.92 9.00
N VAL A 226 10.85 6.38 7.75
CA VAL A 226 11.96 6.83 6.89
C VAL A 226 11.99 8.36 6.78
N PRO A 227 13.16 8.98 6.50
CA PRO A 227 13.30 10.45 6.45
C PRO A 227 12.56 11.10 5.27
N GLY A 228 12.01 10.32 4.36
CA GLY A 228 11.37 10.73 3.12
C GLY A 228 11.52 9.64 2.06
N VAL A 229 11.31 9.99 0.81
CA VAL A 229 11.57 9.09 -0.32
C VAL A 229 13.08 8.99 -0.54
N LEU A 230 13.59 7.77 -0.56
CA LEU A 230 14.99 7.50 -0.82
C LEU A 230 15.17 7.12 -2.30
N ASN A 231 16.35 7.40 -2.84
CA ASN A 231 16.70 7.05 -4.21
C ASN A 231 16.96 5.55 -4.42
N ALA A 232 17.01 4.77 -3.34
CA ALA A 232 17.13 3.32 -3.36
C ALA A 232 16.60 2.73 -2.05
N ASP A 233 16.29 1.44 -2.04
CA ASP A 233 15.97 0.71 -0.80
C ASP A 233 17.26 0.48 0.01
N PRO A 234 17.33 0.96 1.27
CA PRO A 234 18.51 0.80 2.12
C PRO A 234 18.84 -0.67 2.45
N LYS A 235 17.92 -1.60 2.23
CA LYS A 235 18.20 -3.05 2.35
C LYS A 235 19.22 -3.55 1.33
N TRP A 236 19.27 -2.90 0.16
CA TRP A 236 20.12 -3.31 -0.94
C TRP A 236 21.28 -2.34 -1.20
N PHE A 237 21.13 -1.09 -0.77
CA PHE A 237 22.10 -0.02 -1.04
C PHE A 237 22.47 0.67 0.28
N SER A 238 23.76 0.55 0.67
CA SER A 238 24.27 1.14 1.92
C SER A 238 24.33 2.68 1.91
N HIS A 239 24.38 3.29 0.72
CA HIS A 239 24.50 4.75 0.55
C HIS A 239 23.29 5.32 -0.19
N THR A 240 22.17 5.40 0.49
CA THR A 240 20.95 6.01 -0.06
C THR A 240 20.94 7.51 0.15
N LYS A 241 20.31 8.24 -0.77
CA LYS A 241 20.11 9.69 -0.67
C LYS A 241 18.62 9.99 -0.62
N LYS A 242 18.23 10.87 0.30
CA LYS A 242 16.86 11.39 0.34
C LYS A 242 16.62 12.29 -0.88
N ILE A 243 15.46 12.16 -1.47
CA ILE A 243 14.97 13.01 -2.56
C ILE A 243 14.12 14.11 -1.92
N ASP A 244 14.53 15.37 -2.05
CA ASP A 244 13.80 16.47 -1.41
C ASP A 244 12.49 16.79 -2.12
N GLN A 245 12.45 16.69 -3.45
CA GLN A 245 11.26 16.95 -4.26
C GLN A 245 11.13 15.96 -5.42
N LEU A 246 9.91 15.49 -5.63
CA LEU A 246 9.48 14.66 -6.77
C LEU A 246 8.33 15.34 -7.51
N SER A 247 8.27 15.16 -8.84
CA SER A 247 7.04 15.40 -9.59
C SER A 247 6.06 14.23 -9.35
N TYR A 248 4.75 14.47 -9.54
CA TYR A 248 3.77 13.37 -9.53
C TYR A 248 4.12 12.29 -10.56
N HIS A 249 4.58 12.70 -11.74
CA HIS A 249 5.00 11.79 -12.79
C HIS A 249 6.17 10.90 -12.34
N ASP A 250 7.23 11.46 -11.75
CA ASP A 250 8.36 10.68 -11.28
C ASP A 250 7.97 9.73 -10.15
N ALA A 251 7.10 10.17 -9.24
CA ALA A 251 6.60 9.31 -8.15
C ALA A 251 5.80 8.11 -8.69
N ILE A 252 4.94 8.33 -9.69
CA ILE A 252 4.18 7.26 -10.35
C ILE A 252 5.12 6.28 -11.05
N GLU A 253 6.10 6.77 -11.80
CA GLU A 253 7.04 5.91 -12.51
C GLU A 253 7.93 5.10 -11.56
N LEU A 254 8.48 5.72 -10.51
CA LEU A 254 9.25 5.00 -9.51
C LEU A 254 8.43 3.85 -8.88
N THR A 255 7.16 4.12 -8.60
CA THR A 255 6.25 3.11 -8.03
C THR A 255 5.90 2.01 -9.05
N TYR A 256 5.68 2.36 -10.29
CA TYR A 256 5.43 1.40 -11.36
C TYR A 256 6.56 0.37 -11.48
N TYR A 257 7.80 0.82 -11.39
CA TYR A 257 8.97 -0.05 -11.40
C TYR A 257 9.18 -0.85 -10.11
N GLY A 258 8.45 -0.53 -9.03
CA GLY A 258 8.45 -1.30 -7.79
C GLY A 258 9.02 -0.58 -6.56
N ALA A 259 9.32 0.72 -6.66
CA ALA A 259 9.69 1.48 -5.48
C ALA A 259 8.48 1.58 -4.51
N THR A 260 8.70 1.26 -3.24
CA THR A 260 7.68 1.33 -2.19
C THR A 260 7.53 2.77 -1.66
N VAL A 261 7.27 3.71 -2.56
CA VAL A 261 7.17 5.13 -2.20
C VAL A 261 5.72 5.48 -1.84
N ILE A 262 4.87 5.58 -2.83
CA ILE A 262 3.44 5.91 -2.72
C ILE A 262 2.71 5.26 -3.90
N HIS A 263 1.62 4.57 -3.66
CA HIS A 263 0.87 3.91 -4.73
C HIS A 263 0.23 4.93 -5.71
N PRO A 264 0.17 4.65 -7.03
CA PRO A 264 -0.47 5.55 -8.00
C PRO A 264 -1.92 5.93 -7.68
N LYS A 265 -2.71 5.04 -7.06
CA LYS A 265 -4.07 5.33 -6.58
C LYS A 265 -4.09 6.54 -5.64
N THR A 266 -3.08 6.69 -4.77
CA THR A 266 -2.94 7.82 -3.83
C THR A 266 -2.59 9.12 -4.55
N ILE A 267 -1.76 9.06 -5.58
CA ILE A 267 -1.28 10.25 -6.30
C ILE A 267 -2.37 10.87 -7.16
N LYS A 268 -3.17 10.07 -7.84
CA LYS A 268 -4.15 10.54 -8.83
C LYS A 268 -5.16 11.59 -8.31
N PRO A 269 -5.84 11.41 -7.16
CA PRO A 269 -6.74 12.43 -6.62
C PRO A 269 -6.01 13.73 -6.27
N LEU A 270 -4.78 13.63 -5.73
CA LEU A 270 -3.98 14.79 -5.34
C LEU A 270 -3.51 15.59 -6.55
N GLN A 271 -3.04 14.90 -7.59
CA GLN A 271 -2.65 15.52 -8.85
C GLN A 271 -3.81 16.30 -9.49
N ASN A 272 -5.02 15.75 -9.48
CA ASN A 272 -6.21 16.40 -10.07
C ASN A 272 -6.55 17.76 -9.43
N LYS A 273 -6.15 18.00 -8.17
CA LYS A 273 -6.38 19.25 -7.45
C LYS A 273 -5.09 19.97 -7.07
N ASN A 274 -3.94 19.54 -7.59
CA ASN A 274 -2.63 20.11 -7.28
C ASN A 274 -2.32 20.15 -5.77
N ILE A 275 -2.73 19.13 -5.01
CA ILE A 275 -2.53 19.05 -3.57
C ILE A 275 -1.17 18.43 -3.28
N PRO A 276 -0.20 19.15 -2.68
CA PRO A 276 1.10 18.60 -2.36
C PRO A 276 1.02 17.42 -1.38
N LEU A 277 1.82 16.38 -1.64
CA LEU A 277 1.97 15.23 -0.77
C LEU A 277 3.36 15.25 -0.14
N TYR A 278 3.41 15.24 1.19
CA TYR A 278 4.65 15.13 1.94
C TYR A 278 4.84 13.71 2.47
N VAL A 279 6.05 13.19 2.36
CA VAL A 279 6.49 11.97 3.05
C VAL A 279 7.49 12.39 4.12
N LYS A 280 7.13 12.24 5.38
CA LYS A 280 7.91 12.72 6.53
C LYS A 280 8.13 11.63 7.57
N SER A 281 9.21 11.76 8.35
CA SER A 281 9.49 10.85 9.44
C SER A 281 8.70 11.21 10.70
N PHE A 282 7.93 10.24 11.24
CA PHE A 282 7.30 10.43 12.55
C PHE A 282 8.31 10.33 13.70
N LEU A 283 9.53 9.82 13.46
CA LEU A 283 10.62 9.78 14.42
C LEU A 283 11.35 11.14 14.50
N LYS A 284 11.32 11.90 13.40
CA LYS A 284 11.95 13.22 13.28
C LYS A 284 11.01 14.21 12.60
N PRO A 285 9.91 14.59 13.24
CA PRO A 285 8.81 15.33 12.60
C PRO A 285 9.19 16.74 12.16
N LYS A 286 10.27 17.32 12.69
CA LYS A 286 10.78 18.64 12.32
C LYS A 286 11.56 18.65 10.99
N GLU A 287 12.02 17.49 10.51
CA GLU A 287 12.68 17.38 9.20
C GLU A 287 11.66 17.58 8.07
N GLU A 288 12.09 18.23 6.99
CA GLU A 288 11.20 18.60 5.87
C GLU A 288 10.61 17.40 5.13
N GLY A 289 11.34 16.27 5.10
CA GLY A 289 10.93 15.07 4.36
C GLY A 289 11.10 15.23 2.85
N THR A 290 10.21 14.58 2.10
CA THR A 290 10.10 14.68 0.63
C THR A 290 8.76 15.31 0.29
N VAL A 291 8.74 16.27 -0.64
CA VAL A 291 7.50 16.80 -1.22
C VAL A 291 7.26 16.23 -2.61
N ILE A 292 6.05 15.73 -2.86
CA ILE A 292 5.57 15.31 -4.18
C ILE A 292 4.51 16.33 -4.62
N LYS A 293 4.78 17.04 -5.70
CA LYS A 293 3.90 18.11 -6.21
C LYS A 293 4.09 18.30 -7.71
N ASP A 294 3.22 19.10 -8.33
CA ASP A 294 3.41 19.51 -9.71
C ASP A 294 4.73 20.29 -9.89
N GLY A 295 5.38 20.09 -11.00
CA GLY A 295 6.61 20.80 -11.35
C GLY A 295 7.47 20.09 -12.40
N ASP A 296 8.11 20.89 -13.22
CA ASP A 296 9.03 20.43 -14.30
C ASP A 296 10.46 20.13 -13.80
N LYS A 297 10.68 20.20 -12.49
CA LYS A 297 12.02 20.00 -11.93
C LYS A 297 12.37 18.52 -12.03
N ARG A 298 13.15 18.16 -13.03
CA ARG A 298 13.64 16.79 -13.22
C ARG A 298 14.52 16.37 -12.05
N LEU A 299 14.32 15.15 -11.61
CA LEU A 299 15.24 14.49 -10.68
C LEU A 299 16.64 14.45 -11.33
N ASN A 300 17.63 14.99 -10.63
CA ASN A 300 19.04 14.88 -11.03
C ASN A 300 19.79 13.79 -10.24
N ILE A 301 19.05 12.95 -9.53
CA ILE A 301 19.63 11.90 -8.69
C ILE A 301 19.24 10.54 -9.28
N PRO A 302 20.21 9.68 -9.62
CA PRO A 302 19.91 8.31 -10.03
C PRO A 302 19.09 7.59 -8.97
N SER A 303 17.99 6.95 -9.39
CA SER A 303 17.13 6.18 -8.51
C SER A 303 17.16 4.71 -8.91
N TYR A 304 17.35 3.84 -7.91
CA TYR A 304 17.59 2.42 -8.09
C TYR A 304 16.43 1.62 -7.52
N ILE A 305 15.86 0.75 -8.33
CA ILE A 305 14.77 -0.14 -7.94
C ILE A 305 15.21 -1.56 -8.26
N PHE A 306 15.13 -2.42 -7.26
CA PHE A 306 15.65 -3.76 -7.33
C PHE A 306 14.58 -4.77 -6.97
N LYS A 307 14.35 -5.73 -7.86
CA LYS A 307 13.46 -6.86 -7.62
C LYS A 307 14.26 -8.15 -7.73
N ILE A 308 14.22 -8.94 -6.68
CA ILE A 308 14.80 -10.29 -6.65
C ILE A 308 13.76 -11.32 -7.07
N ASP A 309 14.21 -12.55 -7.24
CA ASP A 309 13.37 -13.70 -7.54
C ASP A 309 12.47 -13.46 -8.75
N GLN A 310 13.12 -13.12 -9.87
CA GLN A 310 12.45 -12.90 -11.14
C GLN A 310 12.60 -14.10 -12.06
N VAL A 311 11.62 -14.27 -12.95
CA VAL A 311 11.64 -15.25 -14.03
C VAL A 311 11.65 -14.52 -15.36
N LEU A 312 12.56 -14.89 -16.26
CA LEU A 312 12.54 -14.47 -17.65
C LEU A 312 12.01 -15.61 -18.52
N ILE A 313 10.87 -15.40 -19.17
CA ILE A 313 10.20 -16.36 -20.06
C ILE A 313 10.38 -15.87 -21.49
N SER A 314 10.93 -16.73 -22.37
CA SER A 314 11.07 -16.48 -23.81
C SER A 314 10.10 -17.39 -24.58
N ILE A 315 9.23 -16.76 -25.34
CA ILE A 315 8.11 -17.41 -26.08
C ILE A 315 8.40 -17.25 -27.57
N GLN A 316 8.34 -18.35 -28.32
CA GLN A 316 8.60 -18.39 -29.76
C GLN A 316 7.52 -19.22 -30.48
N PRO A 317 7.07 -18.85 -31.68
CA PRO A 317 6.26 -19.72 -32.51
C PRO A 317 6.99 -21.02 -32.82
N LYS A 318 6.24 -22.14 -32.91
CA LYS A 318 6.83 -23.46 -33.18
C LYS A 318 7.33 -23.64 -34.63
N ASP A 319 6.79 -22.85 -35.53
CA ASP A 319 7.01 -22.92 -36.99
C ASP A 319 7.97 -21.84 -37.52
N PHE A 320 8.65 -21.10 -36.62
CA PHE A 320 9.52 -19.94 -36.92
C PHE A 320 8.79 -18.78 -37.64
N SER A 321 7.48 -18.71 -37.60
CA SER A 321 6.74 -17.54 -38.05
C SER A 321 7.06 -16.31 -37.18
N PHE A 322 6.73 -15.14 -37.72
CA PHE A 322 6.84 -13.92 -36.92
C PHE A 322 5.77 -13.93 -35.82
N ILE A 323 6.12 -13.35 -34.66
CA ILE A 323 5.13 -13.05 -33.64
C ILE A 323 4.30 -11.88 -34.11
N ALA A 324 3.04 -12.16 -34.45
CA ALA A 324 2.06 -11.17 -34.87
C ALA A 324 1.15 -10.75 -33.69
N GLU A 325 0.28 -9.80 -33.95
CA GLU A 325 -0.65 -9.23 -32.97
C GLU A 325 -1.56 -10.30 -32.36
N ASP A 326 -2.00 -11.29 -33.16
CA ASP A 326 -2.86 -12.39 -32.68
C ASP A 326 -2.13 -13.24 -31.64
N ASN A 327 -0.85 -13.59 -31.92
CA ASN A 327 -0.04 -14.33 -30.95
C ASN A 327 0.16 -13.56 -29.64
N LEU A 328 0.35 -12.22 -29.70
CA LEU A 328 0.48 -11.38 -28.52
C LEU A 328 -0.84 -11.33 -27.73
N SER A 329 -1.98 -11.27 -28.42
CA SER A 329 -3.29 -11.31 -27.77
C SER A 329 -3.47 -12.60 -26.97
N ASP A 330 -3.19 -13.75 -27.56
CA ASP A 330 -3.27 -15.06 -26.90
C ASP A 330 -2.33 -15.15 -25.69
N ILE A 331 -1.10 -14.67 -25.86
CA ILE A 331 -0.11 -14.64 -24.78
C ILE A 331 -0.59 -13.76 -23.61
N PHE A 332 -1.06 -12.54 -23.88
CA PHE A 332 -1.55 -11.64 -22.82
C PHE A 332 -2.80 -12.19 -22.12
N GLU A 333 -3.70 -12.88 -22.85
CA GLU A 333 -4.86 -13.55 -22.27
C GLU A 333 -4.42 -14.61 -21.26
N LEU A 334 -3.42 -15.44 -21.60
CA LEU A 334 -2.88 -16.46 -20.71
C LEU A 334 -2.20 -15.84 -19.46
N PHE A 335 -1.39 -14.78 -19.61
CA PHE A 335 -0.82 -14.06 -18.47
C PHE A 335 -1.91 -13.49 -17.55
N SER A 336 -2.97 -12.93 -18.13
CA SER A 336 -4.11 -12.40 -17.37
C SER A 336 -4.87 -13.52 -16.64
N LYS A 337 -5.16 -14.63 -17.33
CA LYS A 337 -5.86 -15.81 -16.79
C LYS A 337 -5.16 -16.39 -15.56
N HIS A 338 -3.84 -16.51 -15.62
CA HIS A 338 -3.02 -17.02 -14.51
C HIS A 338 -2.65 -15.94 -13.48
N GLY A 339 -3.07 -14.69 -13.69
CA GLY A 339 -2.76 -13.57 -12.77
C GLY A 339 -1.27 -13.27 -12.63
N VAL A 340 -0.48 -13.49 -13.71
CA VAL A 340 0.96 -13.21 -13.76
C VAL A 340 1.17 -11.77 -14.27
N LYS A 341 1.76 -10.92 -13.44
CA LYS A 341 2.06 -9.53 -13.81
C LYS A 341 3.40 -9.43 -14.53
N ILE A 342 3.40 -8.70 -15.64
CA ILE A 342 4.59 -8.43 -16.45
C ILE A 342 5.33 -7.21 -15.87
N ASN A 343 6.61 -7.39 -15.52
CA ASN A 343 7.49 -6.33 -15.04
C ASN A 343 8.28 -5.67 -16.17
N LEU A 344 8.70 -6.47 -17.16
CA LEU A 344 9.44 -6.03 -18.34
C LEU A 344 9.11 -6.95 -19.49
N MET A 345 8.99 -6.41 -20.70
CA MET A 345 8.78 -7.19 -21.91
C MET A 345 9.60 -6.65 -23.07
N GLN A 346 10.03 -7.56 -23.95
CA GLN A 346 10.72 -7.23 -25.19
C GLN A 346 10.21 -8.10 -26.33
N LEU A 347 9.85 -7.45 -27.41
CA LEU A 347 9.45 -8.12 -28.65
C LEU A 347 10.60 -8.10 -29.66
N SER A 348 10.88 -9.23 -30.27
CA SER A 348 11.69 -9.35 -31.47
C SER A 348 10.89 -10.01 -32.60
N ALA A 349 11.47 -10.15 -33.79
CA ALA A 349 10.76 -10.74 -34.93
C ALA A 349 10.17 -12.12 -34.65
N ILE A 350 10.88 -12.98 -33.92
CA ILE A 350 10.53 -14.38 -33.69
C ILE A 350 10.47 -14.76 -32.21
N SER A 351 10.58 -13.80 -31.30
CA SER A 351 10.50 -14.10 -29.86
C SER A 351 9.88 -12.95 -29.08
N PHE A 352 9.11 -13.30 -28.07
CA PHE A 352 8.58 -12.41 -27.05
C PHE A 352 9.16 -12.82 -25.71
N SER A 353 9.92 -11.94 -25.09
CA SER A 353 10.54 -12.17 -23.79
C SER A 353 9.86 -11.36 -22.72
N VAL A 354 9.50 -12.00 -21.60
CA VAL A 354 8.77 -11.40 -20.48
C VAL A 354 9.50 -11.69 -19.19
N CYS A 355 9.75 -10.64 -18.39
CA CYS A 355 10.21 -10.76 -17.01
C CYS A 355 9.02 -10.55 -16.06
N CYS A 356 8.86 -11.43 -15.09
CA CYS A 356 7.79 -11.39 -14.09
C CYS A 356 8.29 -11.88 -12.72
N ASP A 357 7.49 -11.63 -11.68
CA ASP A 357 7.76 -12.14 -10.33
C ASP A 357 7.61 -13.67 -10.31
N ASN A 358 8.45 -14.37 -9.54
CA ASN A 358 8.44 -15.83 -9.43
C ASN A 358 7.37 -16.31 -8.44
N ASP A 359 6.15 -16.53 -8.94
CA ASP A 359 5.15 -17.35 -8.24
C ASP A 359 5.21 -18.74 -8.87
N GLU A 360 5.92 -19.66 -8.22
CA GLU A 360 6.26 -20.99 -8.79
C GLU A 360 5.03 -21.72 -9.33
N THR A 361 3.92 -21.72 -8.59
CA THR A 361 2.69 -22.40 -8.99
C THR A 361 2.09 -21.76 -10.25
N LYS A 362 1.92 -20.44 -10.26
CA LYS A 362 1.35 -19.73 -11.41
C LYS A 362 2.25 -19.82 -12.64
N ILE A 363 3.58 -19.70 -12.45
CA ILE A 363 4.56 -19.78 -13.54
C ILE A 363 4.54 -21.16 -14.16
N GLN A 364 4.49 -22.24 -13.39
CA GLN A 364 4.43 -23.60 -13.92
C GLN A 364 3.15 -23.85 -14.73
N GLU A 365 1.99 -23.40 -14.22
CA GLU A 365 0.72 -23.51 -14.93
C GLU A 365 0.71 -22.70 -16.23
N LEU A 366 1.16 -21.45 -16.18
CA LEU A 366 1.29 -20.57 -17.34
C LEU A 366 2.20 -21.18 -18.42
N VAL A 367 3.40 -21.61 -18.02
CA VAL A 367 4.37 -22.21 -18.96
C VAL A 367 3.81 -23.46 -19.62
N LYS A 368 3.14 -24.33 -18.85
CA LYS A 368 2.49 -25.53 -19.38
C LYS A 368 1.42 -25.20 -20.44
N GLU A 369 0.62 -24.17 -20.20
CA GLU A 369 -0.43 -23.77 -21.15
C GLU A 369 0.18 -23.09 -22.39
N LEU A 370 1.16 -22.19 -22.22
CA LEU A 370 1.89 -21.57 -23.33
C LEU A 370 2.57 -22.63 -24.22
N GLN A 371 3.13 -23.71 -23.65
CA GLN A 371 3.79 -24.78 -24.39
C GLN A 371 2.85 -25.56 -25.33
N THR A 372 1.54 -25.45 -25.18
CA THR A 372 0.60 -26.06 -26.12
C THR A 372 0.72 -25.44 -27.52
N GLN A 373 0.93 -24.13 -27.61
CA GLN A 373 0.97 -23.35 -28.85
C GLN A 373 2.38 -22.88 -29.22
N PHE A 374 3.22 -22.58 -28.25
CA PHE A 374 4.54 -21.95 -28.42
C PHE A 374 5.68 -22.88 -27.97
N LYS A 375 6.90 -22.55 -28.42
CA LYS A 375 8.13 -23.03 -27.81
C LYS A 375 8.49 -22.05 -26.69
N VAL A 376 8.60 -22.55 -25.43
CA VAL A 376 8.83 -21.73 -24.25
C VAL A 376 10.10 -22.17 -23.56
N LEU A 377 10.99 -21.21 -23.30
CA LEU A 377 12.18 -21.35 -22.47
C LEU A 377 12.06 -20.36 -21.31
N TYR A 378 12.55 -20.72 -20.14
CA TYR A 378 12.58 -19.78 -19.02
C TYR A 378 13.79 -19.97 -18.11
N ASN A 379 14.17 -18.90 -17.44
CA ASN A 379 15.20 -18.86 -16.41
C ASN A 379 14.60 -18.26 -15.16
N SER A 380 14.80 -18.91 -14.02
CA SER A 380 14.39 -18.44 -12.69
C SER A 380 15.60 -17.95 -11.87
N GLY A 381 15.33 -17.40 -10.67
CA GLY A 381 16.37 -16.91 -9.78
C GLY A 381 17.09 -15.68 -10.32
N LEU A 382 16.41 -14.88 -11.12
CA LEU A 382 16.95 -13.67 -11.73
C LEU A 382 16.68 -12.43 -10.88
N GLU A 383 17.33 -11.35 -11.23
CA GLU A 383 17.17 -10.02 -10.64
C GLU A 383 16.75 -9.04 -11.74
N LEU A 384 15.78 -8.17 -11.43
CA LEU A 384 15.42 -7.05 -12.29
C LEU A 384 15.88 -5.76 -11.62
N MET A 385 16.86 -5.09 -12.23
CA MET A 385 17.31 -3.77 -11.83
C MET A 385 16.71 -2.72 -12.76
N THR A 386 16.07 -1.71 -12.18
CA THR A 386 15.63 -0.51 -12.90
C THR A 386 16.38 0.70 -12.36
N VAL A 387 17.04 1.46 -13.23
CA VAL A 387 17.72 2.69 -12.86
C VAL A 387 17.11 3.84 -13.64
N ARG A 388 16.54 4.82 -12.91
CA ARG A 388 16.10 6.08 -13.50
C ARG A 388 17.17 7.15 -13.38
N TYR A 389 17.27 8.01 -14.39
CA TYR A 389 18.31 9.06 -14.49
C TYR A 389 19.73 8.48 -14.38
N TYR A 390 19.94 7.36 -15.07
CA TYR A 390 21.18 6.61 -15.07
C TYR A 390 22.34 7.38 -15.73
N THR A 391 23.54 7.07 -15.30
CA THR A 391 24.80 7.39 -16.01
C THR A 391 25.48 6.09 -16.41
N GLN A 392 26.43 6.13 -17.37
CA GLN A 392 27.14 4.92 -17.77
C GLN A 392 27.93 4.34 -16.59
N ASP A 393 28.61 5.18 -15.80
CA ASP A 393 29.35 4.74 -14.60
C ASP A 393 28.47 4.01 -13.58
N THR A 394 27.20 4.46 -13.47
CA THR A 394 26.21 3.79 -12.62
C THR A 394 25.91 2.39 -13.11
N ILE A 395 25.70 2.24 -14.42
CA ILE A 395 25.42 0.93 -15.03
C ILE A 395 26.61 0.00 -14.84
N ASP A 396 27.81 0.47 -15.18
CA ASP A 396 29.06 -0.31 -15.10
C ASP A 396 29.29 -0.82 -13.65
N THR A 397 29.02 0.02 -12.66
CA THR A 397 29.12 -0.36 -11.25
C THR A 397 28.12 -1.44 -10.85
N LEU A 398 26.86 -1.32 -11.29
CA LEU A 398 25.77 -2.23 -10.93
C LEU A 398 25.83 -3.58 -11.65
N THR A 399 26.50 -3.63 -12.80
CA THR A 399 26.63 -4.83 -13.63
C THR A 399 27.94 -5.58 -13.41
N THR A 400 28.80 -5.10 -12.50
CA THR A 400 30.02 -5.81 -12.12
C THR A 400 29.71 -7.19 -11.59
N ASN A 401 30.33 -8.24 -12.14
CA ASN A 401 30.09 -9.66 -11.83
C ASN A 401 28.63 -10.12 -12.09
N LYS A 402 27.95 -9.49 -13.06
CA LYS A 402 26.60 -9.88 -13.48
C LYS A 402 26.55 -10.23 -14.96
N VAL A 403 25.77 -11.25 -15.31
CA VAL A 403 25.40 -11.57 -16.69
C VAL A 403 24.06 -10.94 -16.98
N ILE A 404 24.01 -10.03 -17.94
CA ILE A 404 22.78 -9.39 -18.41
C ILE A 404 22.12 -10.30 -19.43
N LEU A 405 20.88 -10.72 -19.18
CA LEU A 405 20.09 -11.58 -20.07
C LEU A 405 19.17 -10.76 -20.96
N LEU A 406 18.67 -9.63 -20.46
CA LEU A 406 17.82 -8.72 -21.21
C LEU A 406 18.05 -7.30 -20.70
N GLU A 407 18.19 -6.36 -21.64
CA GLU A 407 18.33 -4.94 -21.34
C GLU A 407 17.38 -4.12 -22.19
N GLN A 408 16.70 -3.18 -21.56
CA GLN A 408 15.88 -2.19 -22.24
C GLN A 408 16.27 -0.78 -21.78
N ARG A 409 16.60 0.08 -22.73
CA ARG A 409 16.98 1.48 -22.46
C ARG A 409 15.97 2.44 -23.05
N SER A 410 15.59 3.42 -22.27
CA SER A 410 14.89 4.62 -22.71
C SER A 410 15.77 5.84 -22.42
N ARG A 411 15.26 7.04 -22.74
CA ARG A 411 16.00 8.29 -22.52
C ARG A 411 16.46 8.50 -21.07
N PHE A 412 15.69 8.02 -20.09
CA PHE A 412 15.93 8.28 -18.66
C PHE A 412 15.94 7.03 -17.81
N THR A 413 15.61 5.89 -18.38
CA THR A 413 15.46 4.65 -17.61
C THR A 413 16.15 3.50 -18.31
N VAL A 414 16.92 2.73 -17.57
CA VAL A 414 17.44 1.44 -18.01
C VAL A 414 16.86 0.35 -17.11
N GLN A 415 16.44 -0.74 -17.73
CA GLN A 415 16.00 -1.96 -17.04
C GLN A 415 16.88 -3.12 -17.50
N MET A 416 17.35 -3.90 -16.55
CA MET A 416 18.25 -5.03 -16.80
C MET A 416 17.78 -6.25 -16.03
N VAL A 417 17.52 -7.33 -16.74
CA VAL A 417 17.31 -8.66 -16.16
C VAL A 417 18.65 -9.37 -16.14
N MET A 418 19.11 -9.75 -14.97
CA MET A 418 20.46 -10.25 -14.79
C MET A 418 20.53 -11.36 -13.73
N LYS A 419 21.63 -12.10 -13.76
CA LYS A 419 22.03 -13.07 -12.74
C LYS A 419 23.46 -12.85 -12.30
N ASN A 420 23.83 -13.35 -11.14
CA ASN A 420 25.23 -13.37 -10.73
C ASN A 420 26.04 -14.22 -11.73
N GLU A 421 27.23 -13.76 -12.05
CA GLU A 421 28.21 -14.57 -12.74
C GLU A 421 28.61 -15.72 -11.81
N ILE A 422 28.46 -16.95 -12.26
CA ILE A 422 28.93 -18.12 -11.48
C ILE A 422 30.44 -18.05 -11.58
N ALA A 423 31.13 -17.84 -10.46
CA ALA A 423 32.56 -18.04 -10.42
C ALA A 423 32.84 -19.52 -10.73
N GLU A 424 33.50 -19.78 -11.88
CA GLU A 424 33.99 -21.11 -12.24
C GLU A 424 35.04 -21.63 -11.24
#